data_ed7c48f8dc760efa133bb3983a5dfc6a
#
_entry.id   ed7c48f8dc760efa133bb3983a5dfc6a
#
_cell.length_a   1.000
_cell.length_b   1.000
_cell.length_c   1.000
_cell.angle_alpha   90.00
_cell.angle_beta   90.00
_cell.angle_gamma   90.00
#
_symmetry.space_group_name_H-M   'P 1'
#
loop_
_entity.id
_entity.type
_entity.pdbx_description
1 polymer ?
#
loop_
_entity_poly.entity_id
_entity_poly.type
_entity_poly.pdbx_seq_one_letter_code
_entity_poly.pdbx_strand_id
1 'polypeptide(L)'
;HVVVSKEWRTIGMLKLYHGSNVVIDKIDLCRSRKGKDFGCGFYLNPNKDQAMEMAVRTSKRMQEGEPIVNAYLFDDSLLSSECTPLSVKIFEDYSLEWAEFILKNRKNMTSHPVHSYDIVIGPIADDTVGLQMRRLMQGYIDIERMVEELRFHKPAIQYFFGTEKAISYLKRI
;
A
#
# COMPACT_ATOMS: atom_id res chain seq x y z
N HIS A 1 13.58 -11.91 -3.73
CA HIS A 1 13.87 -11.63 -2.33
C HIS A 1 13.61 -10.16 -2.06
N VAL A 2 12.45 -9.85 -1.48
CA VAL A 2 12.21 -8.51 -0.93
C VAL A 2 13.19 -8.36 0.23
N VAL A 3 14.20 -7.49 0.07
CA VAL A 3 15.07 -7.08 1.18
C VAL A 3 14.25 -6.14 2.05
N VAL A 4 13.37 -6.70 2.85
CA VAL A 4 12.83 -5.99 4.01
C VAL A 4 13.99 -5.88 4.97
N SER A 5 14.40 -4.65 5.29
CA SER A 5 15.52 -4.39 6.20
C SER A 5 15.36 -5.24 7.46
N LYS A 6 16.44 -5.88 7.87
CA LYS A 6 16.51 -6.88 8.98
C LYS A 6 16.07 -6.36 10.35
N GLU A 7 15.77 -5.08 10.49
CA GLU A 7 15.57 -4.42 11.80
C GLU A 7 14.19 -4.62 12.44
N TRP A 8 13.22 -5.23 11.70
CA TRP A 8 11.82 -5.28 12.14
C TRP A 8 11.28 -6.70 12.36
N ARG A 9 12.11 -7.72 12.25
CA ARG A 9 11.72 -9.13 12.40
C ARG A 9 11.81 -9.61 13.83
N THR A 10 10.69 -9.64 14.51
CA THR A 10 10.50 -10.60 15.61
C THR A 10 10.09 -11.91 14.94
N ILE A 11 10.97 -12.93 14.94
CA ILE A 11 10.84 -14.29 14.41
C ILE A 11 9.51 -14.54 13.66
N GLY A 12 9.47 -14.29 12.32
CA GLY A 12 8.33 -14.59 11.49
C GLY A 12 7.16 -13.58 11.55
N MET A 13 7.22 -12.57 12.42
CA MET A 13 6.18 -11.55 12.56
C MET A 13 6.67 -10.18 12.09
N LEU A 14 5.96 -9.60 11.14
CA LEU A 14 6.20 -8.26 10.62
C LEU A 14 5.30 -7.25 11.33
N LYS A 15 5.89 -6.14 11.82
CA LYS A 15 5.12 -4.99 12.31
C LYS A 15 4.75 -4.09 11.13
N LEU A 16 3.47 -3.80 11.01
CA LEU A 16 2.92 -2.90 10.00
C LEU A 16 2.12 -1.78 10.67
N TYR A 17 2.16 -0.59 10.08
CA TYR A 17 1.58 0.61 10.66
C TYR A 17 0.60 1.26 9.69
N HIS A 18 -0.51 1.78 10.23
CA HIS A 18 -1.50 2.54 9.49
C HIS A 18 -1.70 3.91 10.15
N GLY A 19 -1.43 4.97 9.39
CA GLY A 19 -1.67 6.33 9.82
C GLY A 19 -3.13 6.74 9.60
N SER A 20 -3.78 7.24 10.65
CA SER A 20 -5.17 7.68 10.63
C SER A 20 -5.36 8.91 11.51
N ASN A 21 -6.55 9.49 11.51
CA ASN A 21 -6.98 10.52 12.43
C ASN A 21 -7.73 9.95 13.65
N VAL A 22 -7.86 8.63 13.75
CA VAL A 22 -8.56 7.93 14.82
C VAL A 22 -7.87 6.62 15.18
N VAL A 23 -8.14 6.12 16.39
CA VAL A 23 -7.85 4.74 16.76
C VAL A 23 -8.79 3.83 15.99
N ILE A 24 -8.26 2.79 15.34
CA ILE A 24 -9.04 1.82 14.57
C ILE A 24 -9.22 0.56 15.40
N ASP A 25 -10.41 0.38 15.96
CA ASP A 25 -10.76 -0.83 16.71
C ASP A 25 -11.08 -1.99 15.79
N LYS A 26 -11.77 -1.71 14.69
CA LYS A 26 -12.09 -2.68 13.64
C LYS A 26 -11.82 -2.08 12.27
N ILE A 27 -11.07 -2.81 11.45
CA ILE A 27 -10.82 -2.42 10.06
C ILE A 27 -12.10 -2.57 9.24
N ASP A 28 -12.47 -1.50 8.54
CA ASP A 28 -13.63 -1.46 7.65
C ASP A 28 -13.17 -1.11 6.22
N LEU A 29 -13.16 -2.10 5.35
CA LEU A 29 -12.73 -1.95 3.96
C LEU A 29 -13.67 -1.03 3.14
N CYS A 30 -14.93 -0.88 3.56
CA CYS A 30 -15.89 0.02 2.90
C CYS A 30 -15.53 1.50 3.04
N ARG A 31 -14.69 1.85 4.01
CA ARG A 31 -14.18 3.22 4.18
C ARG A 31 -13.07 3.61 3.21
N SER A 32 -12.52 2.65 2.47
CA SER A 32 -11.47 2.92 1.50
C SER A 32 -12.01 3.72 0.32
N ARG A 33 -11.25 4.75 -0.08
CA ARG A 33 -11.60 5.57 -1.24
C ARG A 33 -11.24 4.86 -2.54
N LYS A 34 -12.00 5.15 -3.59
CA LYS A 34 -11.70 4.72 -4.96
C LYS A 34 -10.49 5.47 -5.53
N GLY A 35 -9.90 4.92 -6.58
CA GLY A 35 -8.79 5.55 -7.28
C GLY A 35 -7.45 5.53 -6.54
N LYS A 36 -7.27 4.63 -5.58
CA LYS A 36 -5.99 4.41 -4.88
C LYS A 36 -5.10 3.43 -5.67
N ASP A 37 -3.81 3.44 -5.37
CA ASP A 37 -2.76 2.77 -6.14
C ASP A 37 -2.98 1.26 -6.35
N PHE A 38 -3.44 0.56 -5.32
CA PHE A 38 -3.72 -0.89 -5.37
C PHE A 38 -5.22 -1.21 -5.25
N GLY A 39 -6.06 -0.20 -5.33
CA GLY A 39 -7.52 -0.33 -5.21
C GLY A 39 -8.05 -0.02 -3.82
N CYS A 40 -9.33 -0.32 -3.61
CA CYS A 40 -10.00 -0.15 -2.33
C CYS A 40 -9.54 -1.24 -1.35
N GLY A 41 -8.98 -0.84 -0.22
CA GLY A 41 -8.47 -1.74 0.81
C GLY A 41 -7.80 -1.00 1.95
N PHE A 42 -7.14 -1.75 2.82
CA PHE A 42 -6.44 -1.24 3.97
C PHE A 42 -4.94 -1.20 3.70
N TYR A 43 -4.35 -0.01 3.81
CA TYR A 43 -2.94 0.24 3.48
C TYR A 43 -2.10 0.37 4.73
N LEU A 44 -0.98 -0.35 4.76
CA LEU A 44 -0.03 -0.36 5.87
C LEU A 44 1.38 -0.08 5.37
N ASN A 45 2.22 0.41 6.27
CA ASN A 45 3.61 0.73 6.00
C ASN A 45 4.50 0.04 7.04
N PRO A 46 5.61 -0.60 6.66
CA PRO A 46 6.57 -1.13 7.61
C PRO A 46 7.36 -0.04 8.35
N ASN A 47 7.36 1.19 7.83
CA ASN A 47 8.00 2.35 8.44
C ASN A 47 7.00 3.19 9.24
N LYS A 48 7.20 3.24 10.56
CA LYS A 48 6.33 3.97 11.49
C LYS A 48 6.30 5.48 11.22
N ASP A 49 7.43 6.07 10.84
CA ASP A 49 7.52 7.51 10.58
C ASP A 49 6.71 7.90 9.34
N GLN A 50 6.75 7.11 8.28
CA GLN A 50 5.89 7.30 7.10
C GLN A 50 4.41 7.13 7.43
N ALA A 51 4.05 6.19 8.30
CA ALA A 51 2.68 6.06 8.79
C ALA A 51 2.25 7.29 9.60
N MET A 52 3.15 7.86 10.41
CA MET A 52 2.88 9.11 11.14
C MET A 52 2.68 10.29 10.20
N GLU A 53 3.49 10.45 9.16
CA GLU A 53 3.28 11.48 8.12
C GLU A 53 1.90 11.34 7.46
N MET A 54 1.49 10.12 7.16
CA MET A 54 0.16 9.85 6.61
C MET A 54 -0.95 10.19 7.62
N ALA A 55 -0.74 9.91 8.91
CA ALA A 55 -1.68 10.27 9.98
C ALA A 55 -1.88 11.80 10.06
N VAL A 56 -0.77 12.56 10.00
CA VAL A 56 -0.81 14.03 9.99
C VAL A 56 -1.57 14.55 8.77
N ARG A 57 -1.28 14.03 7.57
CA ARG A 57 -1.99 14.42 6.34
C ARG A 57 -3.48 14.09 6.41
N THR A 58 -3.83 12.93 6.98
CA THR A 58 -5.22 12.50 7.12
C THR A 58 -5.98 13.40 8.10
N SER A 59 -5.42 13.68 9.27
CA SER A 59 -6.02 14.55 10.27
C SER A 59 -6.26 15.96 9.72
N LYS A 60 -5.28 16.53 9.00
CA LYS A 60 -5.43 17.84 8.33
C LYS A 60 -6.52 17.84 7.26
N ARG A 61 -6.57 16.81 6.43
CA ARG A 61 -7.57 16.68 5.35
C ARG A 61 -8.98 16.51 5.89
N MET A 62 -9.14 15.71 6.93
CA MET A 62 -10.43 15.46 7.57
C MET A 62 -10.89 16.60 8.46
N GLN A 63 -9.97 17.46 8.92
CA GLN A 63 -10.20 18.53 9.89
C GLN A 63 -10.86 18.00 11.18
N GLU A 64 -10.56 16.76 11.55
CA GLU A 64 -11.14 16.03 12.66
C GLU A 64 -10.13 15.02 13.22
N GLY A 65 -10.16 14.81 14.53
CA GLY A 65 -9.30 13.87 15.25
C GLY A 65 -7.85 14.36 15.34
N GLU A 66 -6.97 13.44 15.75
CA GLU A 66 -5.54 13.68 15.91
C GLU A 66 -4.74 12.66 15.10
N PRO A 67 -3.47 12.99 14.73
CA PRO A 67 -2.61 12.03 14.06
C PRO A 67 -2.35 10.80 14.93
N ILE A 68 -2.82 9.63 14.49
CA ILE A 68 -2.68 8.36 15.21
C ILE A 68 -2.06 7.32 14.28
N VAL A 69 -1.08 6.58 14.80
CA VAL A 69 -0.52 5.39 14.16
C VAL A 69 -1.10 4.16 14.81
N ASN A 70 -1.84 3.39 14.03
CA ASN A 70 -2.36 2.08 14.41
C ASN A 70 -1.34 1.00 14.01
N ALA A 71 -1.01 0.09 14.91
CA ALA A 71 0.01 -0.92 14.70
C ALA A 71 -0.58 -2.33 14.68
N TYR A 72 -0.01 -3.18 13.81
CA TYR A 72 -0.45 -4.55 13.57
C TYR A 72 0.74 -5.49 13.44
N LEU A 73 0.53 -6.75 13.84
CA LEU A 73 1.43 -7.86 13.53
C LEU A 73 0.85 -8.68 12.38
N PHE A 74 1.73 -9.11 11.49
CA PHE A 74 1.42 -9.98 10.36
C PHE A 74 2.49 -11.07 10.21
N ASP A 75 2.08 -12.32 10.03
CA ASP A 75 3.01 -13.42 9.77
C ASP A 75 3.48 -13.36 8.30
N ASP A 76 4.71 -12.92 8.09
CA ASP A 76 5.28 -12.74 6.74
C ASP A 76 5.55 -14.06 6.01
N SER A 77 5.53 -15.20 6.70
CA SER A 77 5.61 -16.51 6.06
C SER A 77 4.44 -16.79 5.12
N LEU A 78 3.30 -16.15 5.35
CA LEU A 78 2.12 -16.24 4.48
C LEU A 78 2.33 -15.59 3.10
N LEU A 79 3.36 -14.78 2.92
CA LEU A 79 3.66 -14.12 1.63
C LEU A 79 4.38 -15.05 0.63
N SER A 80 5.05 -16.08 1.11
CA SER A 80 5.93 -16.94 0.29
C SER A 80 5.62 -18.42 0.41
N SER A 81 4.66 -18.81 1.23
CA SER A 81 4.28 -20.23 1.39
C SER A 81 3.49 -20.72 0.19
N GLU A 82 3.89 -21.85 -0.41
CA GLU A 82 3.09 -22.52 -1.45
C GLU A 82 1.72 -22.98 -0.95
N CYS A 83 1.58 -23.14 0.37
CA CYS A 83 0.35 -23.53 1.04
C CYS A 83 -0.43 -22.35 1.60
N THR A 84 -0.06 -21.11 1.27
CA THR A 84 -0.81 -19.93 1.77
C THR A 84 -2.23 -19.93 1.22
N PRO A 85 -3.24 -19.64 2.06
CA PRO A 85 -4.60 -19.45 1.57
C PRO A 85 -4.80 -18.07 0.90
N LEU A 86 -3.77 -17.20 0.89
CA LEU A 86 -3.83 -15.83 0.40
C LEU A 86 -3.31 -15.72 -1.03
N SER A 87 -4.01 -14.93 -1.84
CA SER A 87 -3.55 -14.49 -3.15
C SER A 87 -2.70 -13.23 -3.00
N VAL A 88 -1.40 -13.32 -3.32
CA VAL A 88 -0.41 -12.27 -3.08
C VAL A 88 0.23 -11.82 -4.39
N LYS A 89 0.31 -10.49 -4.60
CA LYS A 89 1.08 -9.86 -5.67
C LYS A 89 2.17 -8.99 -5.07
N ILE A 90 3.41 -9.19 -5.52
CA ILE A 90 4.58 -8.43 -5.07
C ILE A 90 5.22 -7.72 -6.26
N PHE A 91 5.38 -6.41 -6.14
CA PHE A 91 6.20 -5.59 -7.04
C PHE A 91 7.47 -5.19 -6.29
N GLU A 92 8.61 -5.64 -6.76
CA GLU A 92 9.90 -5.38 -6.08
C GLU A 92 10.43 -3.97 -6.33
N ASP A 93 10.05 -3.36 -7.46
CA ASP A 93 10.52 -2.04 -7.89
C ASP A 93 9.50 -1.34 -8.79
N TYR A 94 9.83 -0.11 -9.20
CA TYR A 94 9.13 0.64 -10.25
C TYR A 94 9.34 -0.06 -11.60
N SER A 95 8.43 -0.93 -11.96
CA SER A 95 8.42 -1.66 -13.23
C SER A 95 7.28 -1.19 -14.11
N LEU A 96 7.32 -1.59 -15.38
CA LEU A 96 6.22 -1.36 -16.32
C LEU A 96 4.93 -2.02 -15.81
N GLU A 97 5.02 -3.25 -15.30
CA GLU A 97 3.90 -3.99 -14.71
C GLU A 97 3.30 -3.23 -13.51
N TRP A 98 4.16 -2.72 -12.60
CA TRP A 98 3.73 -1.90 -11.47
C TRP A 98 3.00 -0.63 -11.94
N ALA A 99 3.56 0.08 -12.91
CA ALA A 99 2.98 1.32 -13.43
C ALA A 99 1.60 1.09 -14.08
N GLU A 100 1.47 0.04 -14.88
CA GLU A 100 0.19 -0.35 -15.49
C GLU A 100 -0.84 -0.75 -14.43
N PHE A 101 -0.44 -1.48 -13.41
CA PHE A 101 -1.29 -1.89 -12.31
C PHE A 101 -1.83 -0.68 -11.53
N ILE A 102 -0.97 0.25 -11.15
CA ILE A 102 -1.37 1.49 -10.48
C ILE A 102 -2.29 2.33 -11.36
N LEU A 103 -1.96 2.48 -12.64
CA LEU A 103 -2.77 3.26 -13.59
C LEU A 103 -4.20 2.73 -13.69
N LYS A 104 -4.36 1.42 -13.82
CA LYS A 104 -5.67 0.76 -13.85
C LYS A 104 -6.48 1.01 -12.57
N ASN A 105 -5.84 0.88 -11.41
CA ASN A 105 -6.49 1.10 -10.12
C ASN A 105 -6.88 2.56 -9.92
N ARG A 106 -5.99 3.52 -10.24
CA ARG A 106 -6.28 4.96 -10.10
C ARG A 106 -7.41 5.44 -11.00
N LYS A 107 -7.55 4.87 -12.19
CA LYS A 107 -8.65 5.16 -13.13
C LYS A 107 -9.97 4.48 -12.75
N ASN A 108 -9.93 3.49 -11.88
CA ASN A 108 -11.13 2.74 -11.50
C ASN A 108 -11.94 3.50 -10.44
N MET A 109 -13.00 4.17 -10.89
CA MET A 109 -13.95 4.86 -10.03
C MET A 109 -15.24 4.04 -9.82
N THR A 110 -15.26 2.77 -10.25
CA THR A 110 -16.40 1.86 -10.08
C THR A 110 -16.33 1.13 -8.73
N SER A 111 -17.37 0.38 -8.40
CA SER A 111 -17.40 -0.52 -7.24
C SER A 111 -16.77 -1.89 -7.50
N HIS A 112 -16.41 -2.19 -8.76
CA HIS A 112 -15.81 -3.46 -9.13
C HIS A 112 -14.29 -3.34 -9.16
N PRO A 113 -13.54 -4.13 -8.35
CA PRO A 113 -12.10 -4.08 -8.34
C PRO A 113 -11.50 -4.55 -9.67
N VAL A 114 -10.34 -4.01 -10.04
CA VAL A 114 -9.61 -4.42 -11.26
C VAL A 114 -8.74 -5.66 -11.04
N HIS A 115 -8.59 -6.09 -9.78
CA HIS A 115 -7.89 -7.32 -9.41
C HIS A 115 -8.55 -7.97 -8.20
N SER A 116 -8.21 -9.24 -7.95
CA SER A 116 -8.76 -10.05 -6.86
C SER A 116 -7.69 -10.48 -5.83
N TYR A 117 -6.50 -9.86 -5.84
CA TYR A 117 -5.47 -10.18 -4.85
C TYR A 117 -5.92 -9.83 -3.44
N ASP A 118 -5.66 -10.74 -2.50
CA ASP A 118 -5.86 -10.51 -1.08
C ASP A 118 -4.86 -9.48 -0.54
N ILE A 119 -3.59 -9.61 -0.95
CA ILE A 119 -2.48 -8.74 -0.56
C ILE A 119 -1.72 -8.26 -1.80
N VAL A 120 -1.40 -6.98 -1.84
CA VAL A 120 -0.47 -6.40 -2.81
C VAL A 120 0.63 -5.66 -2.06
N ILE A 121 1.88 -5.91 -2.43
CA ILE A 121 3.05 -5.26 -1.85
C ILE A 121 3.83 -4.59 -2.97
N GLY A 122 4.21 -3.35 -2.78
CA GLY A 122 4.99 -2.65 -3.81
C GLY A 122 5.30 -1.20 -3.47
N PRO A 123 6.03 -0.52 -4.38
CA PRO A 123 6.43 0.86 -4.20
C PRO A 123 5.27 1.82 -3.96
N ILE A 124 5.50 2.76 -3.02
CA ILE A 124 4.61 3.92 -2.80
C ILE A 124 4.86 4.93 -3.92
N ALA A 125 3.76 5.49 -4.46
CA ALA A 125 3.84 6.70 -5.25
C ALA A 125 3.92 7.92 -4.31
N ASP A 126 5.13 8.29 -3.91
CA ASP A 126 5.40 9.54 -3.18
C ASP A 126 5.10 10.79 -4.03
N ASP A 127 5.41 11.98 -3.52
CA ASP A 127 5.08 13.23 -4.23
C ASP A 127 5.74 13.31 -5.61
N THR A 128 6.98 12.83 -5.76
CA THR A 128 7.72 12.80 -7.04
C THR A 128 7.09 11.80 -8.00
N VAL A 129 6.87 10.57 -7.54
CA VAL A 129 6.23 9.51 -8.32
C VAL A 129 4.79 9.88 -8.64
N GLY A 130 4.07 10.48 -7.68
CA GLY A 130 2.71 10.98 -7.87
C GLY A 130 2.60 12.05 -8.96
N LEU A 131 3.60 12.92 -9.09
CA LEU A 131 3.67 13.89 -10.20
C LEU A 131 3.82 13.18 -11.55
N GLN A 132 4.71 12.20 -11.65
CA GLN A 132 4.90 11.43 -12.88
C GLN A 132 3.64 10.63 -13.24
N MET A 133 2.96 10.05 -12.26
CA MET A 133 1.68 9.37 -12.48
C MET A 133 0.60 10.32 -13.03
N ARG A 134 0.51 11.54 -12.51
CA ARG A 134 -0.42 12.56 -13.05
C ARG A 134 -0.08 12.93 -14.48
N ARG A 135 1.20 13.14 -14.80
CA ARG A 135 1.65 13.43 -16.18
C ARG A 135 1.33 12.29 -17.14
N LEU A 136 1.49 11.05 -16.70
CA LEU A 136 1.09 9.87 -17.48
C LEU A 136 -0.42 9.83 -17.71
N MET A 137 -1.23 10.03 -16.67
CA MET A 137 -2.69 10.03 -16.79
C MET A 137 -3.22 11.15 -17.68
N GLN A 138 -2.53 12.27 -17.76
CA GLN A 138 -2.86 13.42 -18.60
C GLN A 138 -2.29 13.30 -20.03
N GLY A 139 -1.51 12.24 -20.31
CA GLY A 139 -0.92 12.00 -21.63
C GLY A 139 0.31 12.83 -21.97
N TYR A 140 0.93 13.51 -21.00
CA TYR A 140 2.16 14.30 -21.22
C TYR A 140 3.42 13.44 -21.34
N ILE A 141 3.43 12.25 -20.78
CA ILE A 141 4.49 11.26 -20.91
C ILE A 141 3.87 9.87 -21.15
N ASP A 142 4.62 8.97 -21.77
CA ASP A 142 4.26 7.56 -21.86
C ASP A 142 4.77 6.77 -20.64
N ILE A 143 4.32 5.53 -20.54
CA ILE A 143 4.62 4.69 -19.38
C ILE A 143 6.09 4.27 -19.34
N GLU A 144 6.71 4.04 -20.48
CA GLU A 144 8.13 3.70 -20.62
C GLU A 144 9.02 4.85 -20.13
N ARG A 145 8.69 6.07 -20.50
CA ARG A 145 9.39 7.27 -20.06
C ARG A 145 9.27 7.47 -18.56
N MET A 146 8.08 7.25 -18.00
CA MET A 146 7.88 7.35 -16.56
C MET A 146 8.74 6.34 -15.80
N VAL A 147 8.73 5.08 -16.20
CA VAL A 147 9.53 4.01 -15.58
C VAL A 147 11.02 4.32 -15.66
N GLU A 148 11.51 4.83 -16.80
CA GLU A 148 12.90 5.22 -16.95
C GLU A 148 13.30 6.36 -16.02
N GLU A 149 12.46 7.38 -15.87
CA GLU A 149 12.71 8.49 -14.93
C GLU A 149 12.73 8.04 -13.46
N LEU A 150 11.99 6.99 -13.11
CA LEU A 150 11.92 6.46 -11.75
C LEU A 150 13.01 5.45 -11.41
N ARG A 151 13.77 4.93 -12.37
CA ARG A 151 14.71 3.83 -12.15
C ARG A 151 15.80 4.09 -11.10
N PHE A 152 16.12 5.35 -10.82
CA PHE A 152 17.09 5.75 -9.81
C PHE A 152 16.46 6.11 -8.45
N HIS A 153 15.13 6.11 -8.37
CA HIS A 153 14.44 6.32 -7.11
C HIS A 153 14.49 5.05 -6.26
N LYS A 154 14.83 5.21 -4.98
CA LYS A 154 14.72 4.11 -4.02
C LYS A 154 13.27 3.98 -3.57
N PRO A 155 12.59 2.86 -3.84
CA PRO A 155 11.20 2.71 -3.47
C PRO A 155 11.01 2.58 -1.96
N ALA A 156 10.06 3.34 -1.41
CA ALA A 156 9.43 3.00 -0.14
C ALA A 156 8.26 2.05 -0.43
N ILE A 157 8.08 1.02 0.41
CA ILE A 157 7.14 -0.06 0.16
C ILE A 157 5.88 0.10 0.99
N GLN A 158 4.73 -0.16 0.39
CA GLN A 158 3.44 -0.26 1.07
C GLN A 158 2.86 -1.67 0.96
N TYR A 159 2.04 -2.02 1.94
CA TYR A 159 1.29 -3.26 2.03
C TYR A 159 -0.19 -2.94 1.91
N PHE A 160 -0.86 -3.57 0.96
CA PHE A 160 -2.30 -3.44 0.73
C PHE A 160 -2.98 -4.75 1.12
N PHE A 161 -4.02 -4.64 1.95
CA PHE A 161 -4.90 -5.74 2.35
C PHE A 161 -6.28 -5.45 1.78
N GLY A 162 -6.70 -6.21 0.76
CA GLY A 162 -7.87 -5.90 -0.06
C GLY A 162 -9.12 -6.70 0.27
N THR A 163 -9.04 -7.69 1.16
CA THR A 163 -10.14 -8.59 1.47
C THR A 163 -10.29 -8.80 2.98
N GLU A 164 -11.50 -9.16 3.42
CA GLU A 164 -11.75 -9.56 4.80
C GLU A 164 -10.89 -10.76 5.21
N LYS A 165 -10.63 -11.67 4.28
CA LYS A 165 -9.72 -12.80 4.48
C LYS A 165 -8.31 -12.33 4.83
N ALA A 166 -7.74 -11.38 4.07
CA ALA A 166 -6.43 -10.81 4.35
C ALA A 166 -6.40 -10.08 5.70
N ILE A 167 -7.42 -9.27 5.98
CA ILE A 167 -7.58 -8.54 7.25
C ILE A 167 -7.56 -9.48 8.45
N SER A 168 -8.15 -10.67 8.34
CA SER A 168 -8.22 -11.65 9.43
C SER A 168 -6.84 -12.12 9.92
N TYR A 169 -5.80 -11.95 9.13
CA TYR A 169 -4.40 -12.28 9.49
C TYR A 169 -3.64 -11.11 10.15
N LEU A 170 -4.27 -9.94 10.26
CA LEU A 170 -3.70 -8.81 10.99
C LEU A 170 -4.10 -8.88 12.46
N LYS A 171 -3.11 -8.84 13.35
CA LYS A 171 -3.32 -8.76 14.79
C LYS A 171 -2.95 -7.36 15.28
N ARG A 172 -3.94 -6.61 15.79
CA ARG A 172 -3.69 -5.31 16.40
C ARG A 172 -2.81 -5.44 17.67
N ILE A 173 -1.89 -4.50 17.85
CA ILE A 173 -1.01 -4.41 19.01
C ILE A 173 -1.06 -3.01 19.63
#